data_b04cd1e8d00324a60985fb2143d9fcf6
#
_entry.id   b04cd1e8d00324a60985fb2143d9fcf6
#
_cell.length_a   1.000
_cell.length_b   1.000
_cell.length_c   1.000
_cell.angle_alpha   90.00
_cell.angle_beta   90.00
_cell.angle_gamma   90.00
#
_symmetry.space_group_name_H-M   'P 1'
#
loop_
_entity.id
_entity.type
_entity.pdbx_description
1 polymer ?
#
loop_
_entity_poly.entity_id
_entity_poly.type
_entity_poly.pdbx_seq_one_letter_code
_entity_poly.pdbx_strand_id
1 'polypeptide(L)'
;MNSANQEWAARCRKQRVTNMYKSSAEFFSMQKIADKMIQNLIDGRLSRAGDQLKVLDFPPGSTVLDIGAGPGTLAVPLAKSGCRVTVVEPSEPMNLAMEKYKLHCMVDADIGVMQNTWENVDLDPDMKYDYVISSYSLNMPDLEDALWKMHNAARKQVHIFWFMKDPYWEVVYAALWKKLHGVEYCSKPNADIVWNCLYQMGIYANLSVSPMNDLRGYPDIAAVTSDYADRMDAHEDWQKKIIGEYLQDIMIKGEGGQLFFPDAGLDAHIYWDVHSPGNYDEH
;
A
#
# COMPACT_ATOMS: atom_id res chain seq x y z
N MET A 1 -19.07 6.48 21.34
CA MET A 1 -18.57 5.98 20.03
C MET A 1 -17.09 5.70 20.21
N ASN A 2 -16.57 4.59 19.69
CA ASN A 2 -15.12 4.36 19.68
C ASN A 2 -14.46 5.40 18.76
N SER A 3 -13.24 5.87 19.09
CA SER A 3 -12.48 6.71 18.16
C SER A 3 -12.09 5.91 16.90
N ALA A 4 -11.86 6.60 15.78
CA ALA A 4 -11.40 5.97 14.54
C ALA A 4 -10.09 5.19 14.75
N ASN A 5 -9.18 5.74 15.59
CA ASN A 5 -7.94 5.06 15.96
C ASN A 5 -8.20 3.74 16.71
N GLN A 6 -9.18 3.71 17.64
CA GLN A 6 -9.55 2.47 18.35
C GLN A 6 -10.13 1.43 17.40
N GLU A 7 -10.96 1.85 16.44
CA GLU A 7 -11.52 0.95 15.42
C GLU A 7 -10.41 0.40 14.52
N TRP A 8 -9.51 1.25 14.05
CA TRP A 8 -8.33 0.85 13.26
C TRP A 8 -7.51 -0.21 14.00
N ALA A 9 -7.11 0.10 15.23
CA ALA A 9 -6.32 -0.82 16.05
C ALA A 9 -7.05 -2.16 16.30
N ALA A 10 -8.36 -2.13 16.53
CA ALA A 10 -9.16 -3.33 16.73
C ALA A 10 -9.22 -4.21 15.47
N ARG A 11 -9.43 -3.61 14.29
CA ARG A 11 -9.43 -4.32 13.00
C ARG A 11 -8.06 -4.90 12.67
N CYS A 12 -6.99 -4.14 12.88
CA CYS A 12 -5.62 -4.64 12.67
C CYS A 12 -5.31 -5.84 13.56
N ARG A 13 -5.69 -5.78 14.86
CA ARG A 13 -5.54 -6.93 15.78
C ARG A 13 -6.35 -8.13 15.31
N LYS A 14 -7.62 -7.92 14.95
CA LYS A 14 -8.50 -8.99 14.48
C LYS A 14 -7.93 -9.65 13.24
N GLN A 15 -7.46 -8.88 12.26
CA GLN A 15 -6.86 -9.40 11.04
C GLN A 15 -5.66 -10.31 11.35
N ARG A 16 -4.75 -9.89 12.23
CA ARG A 16 -3.59 -10.70 12.62
C ARG A 16 -3.97 -12.04 13.23
N VAL A 17 -5.03 -12.07 14.04
CA VAL A 17 -5.49 -13.30 14.71
C VAL A 17 -6.27 -14.21 13.75
N THR A 18 -7.16 -13.65 12.92
CA THR A 18 -8.07 -14.45 12.10
C THR A 18 -7.43 -14.93 10.80
N ASN A 19 -6.54 -14.14 10.22
CA ASN A 19 -5.98 -14.48 8.91
C ASN A 19 -4.71 -15.34 8.99
N MET A 20 -4.22 -15.66 10.19
CA MET A 20 -3.03 -16.50 10.43
C MET A 20 -1.78 -16.01 9.66
N TYR A 21 -1.78 -14.76 9.19
CA TYR A 21 -0.69 -14.21 8.41
C TYR A 21 0.52 -13.86 9.27
N LYS A 22 1.67 -14.06 8.68
CA LYS A 22 2.85 -13.28 9.01
C LYS A 22 2.49 -11.79 8.98
N SER A 23 3.07 -11.01 9.85
CA SER A 23 2.90 -9.54 9.77
C SER A 23 3.26 -9.04 8.37
N SER A 24 2.73 -7.87 7.97
CA SER A 24 3.11 -7.27 6.69
C SER A 24 4.63 -7.13 6.57
N ALA A 25 5.31 -6.79 7.66
CA ALA A 25 6.77 -6.72 7.70
C ALA A 25 7.43 -8.07 7.36
N GLU A 26 6.96 -9.18 7.93
CA GLU A 26 7.47 -10.53 7.61
C GLU A 26 7.17 -10.94 6.17
N PHE A 27 5.96 -10.62 5.67
CA PHE A 27 5.59 -10.92 4.28
C PHE A 27 6.49 -10.17 3.29
N PHE A 28 6.65 -8.87 3.46
CA PHE A 28 7.47 -8.05 2.57
C PHE A 28 8.99 -8.21 2.80
N SER A 29 9.42 -8.89 3.87
CA SER A 29 10.82 -9.29 4.07
C SER A 29 11.23 -10.55 3.29
N MET A 30 10.28 -11.26 2.66
CA MET A 30 10.60 -12.43 1.86
C MET A 30 11.21 -12.04 0.51
N GLN A 31 12.39 -12.58 0.18
CA GLN A 31 13.08 -12.31 -1.08
C GLN A 31 12.21 -12.57 -2.31
N LYS A 32 11.44 -13.67 -2.33
CA LYS A 32 10.53 -14.00 -3.44
C LYS A 32 9.47 -12.92 -3.71
N ILE A 33 9.04 -12.19 -2.66
CA ILE A 33 8.07 -11.10 -2.80
C ILE A 33 8.75 -9.87 -3.42
N ALA A 34 9.94 -9.51 -2.93
CA ALA A 34 10.72 -8.42 -3.51
C ALA A 34 11.06 -8.69 -4.98
N ASP A 35 11.49 -9.90 -5.32
CA ASP A 35 11.79 -10.29 -6.70
C ASP A 35 10.55 -10.21 -7.61
N LYS A 36 9.37 -10.63 -7.13
CA LYS A 36 8.11 -10.51 -7.87
C LYS A 36 7.70 -9.04 -8.06
N MET A 37 7.87 -8.22 -7.04
CA MET A 37 7.51 -6.79 -7.11
C MET A 37 8.43 -6.03 -8.07
N ILE A 38 9.75 -6.23 -7.99
CA ILE A 38 10.68 -5.57 -8.91
C ILE A 38 10.45 -6.02 -10.35
N GLN A 39 10.16 -7.30 -10.60
CA GLN A 39 9.85 -7.78 -11.94
C GLN A 39 8.58 -7.11 -12.48
N ASN A 40 7.53 -6.96 -11.66
CA ASN A 40 6.31 -6.25 -12.05
C ASN A 40 6.57 -4.77 -12.38
N LEU A 41 7.48 -4.10 -11.66
CA LEU A 41 7.88 -2.72 -11.95
C LEU A 41 8.61 -2.63 -13.29
N ILE A 42 9.59 -3.48 -13.52
CA ILE A 42 10.37 -3.54 -14.78
C ILE A 42 9.47 -3.84 -15.97
N ASP A 43 8.52 -4.75 -15.82
CA ASP A 43 7.54 -5.11 -16.84
C ASP A 43 6.45 -4.05 -17.07
N GLY A 44 6.45 -2.95 -16.31
CA GLY A 44 5.42 -1.90 -16.39
C GLY A 44 4.03 -2.35 -15.94
N ARG A 45 3.94 -3.40 -15.12
CA ARG A 45 2.66 -3.99 -14.68
C ARG A 45 2.00 -3.29 -13.49
N LEU A 46 2.65 -2.29 -12.90
CA LEU A 46 2.10 -1.51 -11.78
C LEU A 46 1.54 -0.18 -12.28
N SER A 47 0.40 -0.22 -12.96
CA SER A 47 -0.27 0.94 -13.54
C SER A 47 -0.68 2.00 -12.50
N ARG A 48 -1.01 1.58 -11.26
CA ARG A 48 -1.35 2.50 -10.15
C ARG A 48 -0.26 3.53 -9.85
N ALA A 49 1.00 3.15 -9.94
CA ALA A 49 2.10 4.08 -9.72
C ALA A 49 2.08 5.26 -10.69
N GLY A 50 1.72 5.02 -11.95
CA GLY A 50 1.60 6.08 -12.96
C GLY A 50 0.50 7.09 -12.63
N ASP A 51 -0.64 6.64 -12.11
CA ASP A 51 -1.73 7.53 -11.71
C ASP A 51 -1.40 8.31 -10.43
N GLN A 52 -0.73 7.68 -9.47
CA GLN A 52 -0.22 8.35 -8.27
C GLN A 52 0.81 9.42 -8.61
N LEU A 53 1.75 9.14 -9.51
CA LEU A 53 2.78 10.10 -9.93
C LEU A 53 2.20 11.33 -10.65
N LYS A 54 1.07 11.20 -11.35
CA LYS A 54 0.38 12.35 -11.98
C LYS A 54 -0.15 13.34 -10.96
N VAL A 55 -0.56 12.88 -9.79
CA VAL A 55 -1.08 13.76 -8.71
C VAL A 55 0.02 14.20 -7.75
N LEU A 56 1.18 13.54 -7.76
CA LEU A 56 2.38 13.89 -7.01
C LEU A 56 3.34 14.75 -7.88
N ASP A 57 2.80 15.76 -8.54
CA ASP A 57 3.57 16.68 -9.40
C ASP A 57 4.40 17.66 -8.56
N PHE A 58 5.43 17.13 -7.89
CA PHE A 58 6.29 17.93 -7.03
C PHE A 58 7.37 18.67 -7.83
N PRO A 59 7.63 19.95 -7.55
CA PRO A 59 8.68 20.70 -8.22
C PRO A 59 10.06 20.04 -8.04
N PRO A 60 10.93 20.02 -9.06
CA PRO A 60 12.31 19.59 -8.91
C PRO A 60 13.03 20.32 -7.76
N GLY A 61 13.86 19.60 -7.02
CA GLY A 61 14.54 20.11 -5.82
C GLY A 61 13.73 19.96 -4.53
N SER A 62 12.44 19.60 -4.60
CA SER A 62 11.63 19.31 -3.41
C SER A 62 12.19 18.14 -2.60
N THR A 63 12.08 18.23 -1.28
CA THR A 63 12.41 17.12 -0.39
C THR A 63 11.17 16.24 -0.15
N VAL A 64 11.30 14.94 -0.34
CA VAL A 64 10.20 13.98 -0.19
C VAL A 64 10.60 12.86 0.77
N LEU A 65 9.72 12.55 1.73
CA LEU A 65 9.80 11.37 2.59
C LEU A 65 8.76 10.36 2.14
N ASP A 66 9.21 9.18 1.69
CA ASP A 66 8.34 8.07 1.27
C ASP A 66 8.33 6.98 2.35
N ILE A 67 7.17 6.79 3.00
CA ILE A 67 7.00 5.89 4.13
C ILE A 67 6.46 4.54 3.65
N GLY A 68 7.27 3.48 3.84
CA GLY A 68 7.01 2.15 3.33
C GLY A 68 7.19 2.08 1.82
N ALA A 69 8.30 2.60 1.33
CA ALA A 69 8.58 2.77 -0.09
C ALA A 69 8.64 1.46 -0.89
N GLY A 70 8.82 0.31 -0.20
CA GLY A 70 8.96 -0.99 -0.85
C GLY A 70 10.12 -1.00 -1.86
N PRO A 71 9.92 -1.50 -3.08
CA PRO A 71 10.95 -1.52 -4.11
C PRO A 71 11.15 -0.17 -4.80
N GLY A 72 10.75 0.94 -4.18
CA GLY A 72 10.92 2.30 -4.70
C GLY A 72 9.92 2.69 -5.80
N THR A 73 8.72 2.15 -5.75
CA THR A 73 7.67 2.34 -6.77
C THR A 73 7.39 3.82 -7.06
N LEU A 74 7.36 4.67 -6.04
CA LEU A 74 7.22 6.12 -6.16
C LEU A 74 8.57 6.84 -5.98
N ALA A 75 9.40 6.37 -5.04
CA ALA A 75 10.67 7.00 -4.71
C ALA A 75 11.59 7.16 -5.92
N VAL A 76 11.75 6.11 -6.74
CA VAL A 76 12.66 6.14 -7.90
C VAL A 76 12.17 7.10 -9.00
N PRO A 77 10.90 7.08 -9.44
CA PRO A 77 10.39 8.07 -10.38
C PRO A 77 10.44 9.52 -9.86
N LEU A 78 10.18 9.76 -8.58
CA LEU A 78 10.29 11.09 -7.95
C LEU A 78 11.74 11.56 -7.93
N ALA A 79 12.70 10.69 -7.62
CA ALA A 79 14.11 11.02 -7.72
C ALA A 79 14.51 11.33 -9.18
N LYS A 80 13.98 10.58 -10.14
CA LYS A 80 14.19 10.83 -11.58
C LYS A 80 13.66 12.19 -12.03
N SER A 81 12.55 12.66 -11.44
CA SER A 81 12.00 14.00 -11.71
C SER A 81 12.75 15.15 -11.01
N GLY A 82 13.83 14.84 -10.28
CA GLY A 82 14.68 15.81 -9.62
C GLY A 82 14.33 16.11 -8.16
N CYS A 83 13.45 15.33 -7.52
CA CYS A 83 13.22 15.41 -6.09
C CYS A 83 14.39 14.80 -5.29
N ARG A 84 14.64 15.33 -4.10
CA ARG A 84 15.53 14.73 -3.10
C ARG A 84 14.71 13.82 -2.22
N VAL A 85 14.84 12.50 -2.44
CA VAL A 85 13.98 11.50 -1.80
C VAL A 85 14.71 10.83 -0.65
N THR A 86 14.02 10.69 0.47
CA THR A 86 14.37 9.81 1.58
C THR A 86 13.26 8.80 1.75
N VAL A 87 13.60 7.54 2.01
CA VAL A 87 12.62 6.47 2.23
C VAL A 87 12.73 5.89 3.63
N VAL A 88 11.60 5.46 4.18
CA VAL A 88 11.52 4.61 5.36
C VAL A 88 11.04 3.23 4.90
N GLU A 89 11.94 2.25 4.89
CA GLU A 89 11.62 0.88 4.45
C GLU A 89 12.38 -0.15 5.30
N PRO A 90 11.70 -0.95 6.14
CA PRO A 90 12.37 -1.89 7.04
C PRO A 90 12.96 -3.11 6.32
N SER A 91 12.45 -3.46 5.14
CA SER A 91 12.80 -4.68 4.43
C SER A 91 14.08 -4.53 3.62
N GLU A 92 15.15 -5.23 4.02
CA GLU A 92 16.39 -5.28 3.23
C GLU A 92 16.17 -5.80 1.79
N PRO A 93 15.39 -6.89 1.56
CA PRO A 93 15.07 -7.32 0.19
C PRO A 93 14.38 -6.24 -0.66
N MET A 94 13.50 -5.41 -0.06
CA MET A 94 12.85 -4.30 -0.77
C MET A 94 13.85 -3.18 -1.09
N ASN A 95 14.74 -2.84 -0.15
CA ASN A 95 15.79 -1.86 -0.39
C ASN A 95 16.72 -2.30 -1.52
N LEU A 96 17.12 -3.58 -1.56
CA LEU A 96 17.90 -4.14 -2.67
C LEU A 96 17.12 -4.15 -4.00
N ALA A 97 15.82 -4.39 -3.96
CA ALA A 97 14.96 -4.29 -5.15
C ALA A 97 14.85 -2.84 -5.65
N MET A 98 14.81 -1.85 -4.75
CA MET A 98 14.81 -0.43 -5.10
C MET A 98 16.11 -0.04 -5.82
N GLU A 99 17.28 -0.50 -5.36
CA GLU A 99 18.55 -0.25 -6.06
C GLU A 99 18.56 -0.86 -7.46
N LYS A 100 18.02 -2.06 -7.65
CA LYS A 100 17.86 -2.67 -8.98
C LYS A 100 16.92 -1.83 -9.86
N TYR A 101 15.84 -1.28 -9.28
CA TYR A 101 14.90 -0.43 -10.03
C TYR A 101 15.52 0.91 -10.41
N LYS A 102 16.33 1.52 -9.52
CA LYS A 102 17.12 2.72 -9.85
C LYS A 102 18.00 2.48 -11.08
N LEU A 103 18.74 1.38 -11.07
CA LEU A 103 19.63 1.01 -12.21
C LEU A 103 18.82 0.82 -13.50
N HIS A 104 17.70 0.10 -13.45
CA HIS A 104 16.82 -0.09 -14.59
C HIS A 104 16.29 1.23 -15.16
N CYS A 105 15.88 2.15 -14.27
CA CYS A 105 15.38 3.47 -14.65
C CYS A 105 16.48 4.47 -15.03
N MET A 106 17.76 4.09 -14.92
CA MET A 106 18.93 4.96 -15.12
C MET A 106 18.87 6.21 -14.24
N VAL A 107 18.55 6.03 -12.95
CA VAL A 107 18.50 7.09 -11.96
C VAL A 107 19.80 7.09 -11.18
N ASP A 108 20.59 8.17 -11.32
CA ASP A 108 21.87 8.36 -10.63
C ASP A 108 21.75 9.16 -9.32
N ALA A 109 20.54 9.65 -9.02
CA ALA A 109 20.29 10.38 -7.78
C ALA A 109 20.40 9.47 -6.56
N ASP A 110 20.99 9.96 -5.48
CA ASP A 110 20.96 9.31 -4.19
C ASP A 110 19.54 9.34 -3.59
N ILE A 111 19.08 8.19 -3.12
CA ILE A 111 17.88 8.04 -2.30
C ILE A 111 18.33 7.66 -0.90
N GLY A 112 18.08 8.55 0.07
CA GLY A 112 18.39 8.26 1.47
C GLY A 112 17.50 7.12 1.99
N VAL A 113 18.08 6.15 2.72
CA VAL A 113 17.34 5.00 3.26
C VAL A 113 17.40 5.00 4.78
N MET A 114 16.24 5.06 5.43
CA MET A 114 16.05 4.77 6.84
C MET A 114 15.49 3.34 6.95
N GLN A 115 16.36 2.37 7.22
CA GLN A 115 15.98 0.95 7.32
C GLN A 115 15.32 0.68 8.67
N ASN A 116 14.09 1.14 8.83
CA ASN A 116 13.31 0.97 10.06
C ASN A 116 11.81 0.96 9.74
N THR A 117 10.98 0.54 10.71
CA THR A 117 9.52 0.75 10.62
C THR A 117 9.19 2.21 10.97
N TRP A 118 8.07 2.72 10.43
CA TRP A 118 7.68 4.11 10.68
C TRP A 118 7.52 4.44 12.17
N GLU A 119 7.01 3.51 12.94
CA GLU A 119 6.85 3.67 14.39
C GLU A 119 8.19 3.91 15.11
N ASN A 120 9.25 3.26 14.64
CA ASN A 120 10.56 3.26 15.27
C ASN A 120 11.57 4.25 14.66
N VAL A 121 11.19 4.95 13.60
CA VAL A 121 12.05 6.03 13.06
C VAL A 121 12.02 7.19 14.03
N ASP A 122 13.18 7.62 14.48
CA ASP A 122 13.37 8.85 15.23
C ASP A 122 13.82 9.96 14.25
N LEU A 123 12.92 10.90 14.00
CA LEU A 123 13.21 12.06 13.15
C LEU A 123 13.68 13.20 14.02
N ASP A 124 14.77 13.85 13.62
CA ASP A 124 15.15 15.13 14.19
C ASP A 124 13.96 16.12 14.03
N PRO A 125 13.47 16.73 15.11
CA PRO A 125 12.35 17.66 15.08
C PRO A 125 12.53 18.82 14.09
N ASP A 126 13.78 19.23 13.83
CA ASP A 126 14.13 20.28 12.89
C ASP A 126 14.21 19.77 11.43
N MET A 127 14.28 18.44 11.24
CA MET A 127 14.34 17.83 9.92
C MET A 127 12.95 17.64 9.35
N LYS A 128 12.56 18.53 8.44
CA LYS A 128 11.26 18.45 7.75
C LYS A 128 11.44 18.28 6.24
N TYR A 129 10.49 17.59 5.65
CA TYR A 129 10.40 17.36 4.20
C TYR A 129 9.32 18.27 3.61
N ASP A 130 9.49 18.71 2.36
CA ASP A 130 8.43 19.47 1.68
C ASP A 130 7.16 18.64 1.58
N TYR A 131 7.30 17.36 1.24
CA TYR A 131 6.20 16.41 1.08
C TYR A 131 6.48 15.11 1.82
N VAL A 132 5.44 14.56 2.44
CA VAL A 132 5.46 13.21 3.04
C VAL A 132 4.44 12.36 2.30
N ILE A 133 4.84 11.17 1.86
CA ILE A 133 3.96 10.25 1.14
C ILE A 133 3.92 8.89 1.84
N SER A 134 2.78 8.21 1.76
CA SER A 134 2.59 6.83 2.19
C SER A 134 1.65 6.13 1.21
N SER A 135 2.15 5.13 0.50
CA SER A 135 1.38 4.43 -0.54
C SER A 135 1.18 2.97 -0.17
N TYR A 136 -0.04 2.62 0.22
CA TYR A 136 -0.47 1.27 0.66
C TYR A 136 0.39 0.67 1.78
N SER A 137 0.97 1.53 2.63
CA SER A 137 1.90 1.14 3.69
C SER A 137 1.39 1.39 5.11
N LEU A 138 0.11 1.75 5.29
CA LEU A 138 -0.50 1.93 6.61
C LEU A 138 -0.69 0.58 7.33
N ASN A 139 0.33 0.15 8.05
CA ASN A 139 0.31 -1.10 8.83
C ASN A 139 0.52 -0.86 10.33
N MET A 140 0.61 0.41 10.74
CA MET A 140 0.85 0.85 12.11
C MET A 140 -0.41 0.58 12.95
N PRO A 141 -0.26 -0.03 14.15
CA PRO A 141 -1.42 -0.31 15.01
C PRO A 141 -2.00 0.96 15.66
N ASP A 142 -1.17 1.98 15.88
CA ASP A 142 -1.57 3.31 16.32
C ASP A 142 -1.58 4.26 15.11
N LEU A 143 -2.76 4.43 14.53
CA LEU A 143 -2.91 5.26 13.32
C LEU A 143 -2.76 6.74 13.64
N GLU A 144 -3.29 7.18 14.79
CA GLU A 144 -3.26 8.59 15.20
C GLU A 144 -1.84 9.09 15.39
N ASP A 145 -1.01 8.33 16.14
CA ASP A 145 0.41 8.64 16.31
C ASP A 145 1.15 8.65 14.97
N ALA A 146 0.90 7.66 14.12
CA ALA A 146 1.51 7.58 12.80
C ALA A 146 1.16 8.79 11.91
N LEU A 147 -0.09 9.25 11.93
CA LEU A 147 -0.57 10.40 11.15
C LEU A 147 -0.01 11.73 11.71
N TRP A 148 0.03 11.89 13.05
CA TRP A 148 0.68 13.05 13.67
C TRP A 148 2.16 13.13 13.32
N LYS A 149 2.85 12.03 13.34
CA LYS A 149 4.26 11.97 12.97
C LYS A 149 4.48 12.32 11.49
N MET A 150 3.59 11.88 10.57
CA MET A 150 3.61 12.28 9.16
C MET A 150 3.37 13.80 9.02
N HIS A 151 2.37 14.31 9.71
CA HIS A 151 2.04 15.75 9.70
C HIS A 151 3.23 16.59 10.18
N ASN A 152 3.84 16.21 11.29
CA ASN A 152 4.99 16.92 11.87
C ASN A 152 6.26 16.83 11.01
N ALA A 153 6.42 15.76 10.23
CA ALA A 153 7.55 15.60 9.33
C ALA A 153 7.43 16.43 8.04
N ALA A 154 6.22 16.89 7.70
CA ALA A 154 5.97 17.67 6.49
C ALA A 154 6.09 19.18 6.71
N ARG A 155 6.56 19.92 5.68
CA ARG A 155 6.48 21.39 5.59
C ARG A 155 5.27 21.87 4.81
N LYS A 156 4.86 21.14 3.78
CA LYS A 156 3.82 21.57 2.84
C LYS A 156 2.63 20.63 2.90
N GLN A 157 2.80 19.40 2.42
CA GLN A 157 1.69 18.47 2.27
C GLN A 157 2.06 17.05 2.69
N VAL A 158 1.03 16.33 3.13
CA VAL A 158 1.07 14.88 3.32
C VAL A 158 0.10 14.25 2.33
N HIS A 159 0.53 13.15 1.67
CA HIS A 159 -0.27 12.38 0.72
C HIS A 159 -0.30 10.92 1.13
N ILE A 160 -1.51 10.37 1.26
CA ILE A 160 -1.74 8.97 1.60
C ILE A 160 -2.57 8.34 0.48
N PHE A 161 -2.09 7.22 -0.07
CA PHE A 161 -2.86 6.37 -0.96
C PHE A 161 -3.25 5.11 -0.20
N TRP A 162 -4.56 4.82 -0.18
CA TRP A 162 -5.09 3.66 0.53
C TRP A 162 -6.33 3.11 -0.18
N PHE A 163 -6.83 1.96 0.26
CA PHE A 163 -8.02 1.34 -0.32
C PHE A 163 -9.29 2.01 0.21
N MET A 164 -10.15 2.51 -0.71
CA MET A 164 -11.48 3.00 -0.35
C MET A 164 -12.51 1.89 -0.30
N LYS A 165 -12.35 0.88 -1.16
CA LYS A 165 -13.12 -0.35 -1.20
C LYS A 165 -12.17 -1.52 -1.25
N ASP A 166 -12.54 -2.63 -0.64
CA ASP A 166 -11.74 -3.85 -0.69
C ASP A 166 -11.35 -4.20 -2.13
N PRO A 167 -10.05 -4.36 -2.41
CA PRO A 167 -9.60 -4.77 -3.73
C PRO A 167 -10.01 -6.21 -4.03
N TYR A 168 -10.03 -6.60 -5.31
CA TYR A 168 -10.50 -7.91 -5.74
C TYR A 168 -9.87 -9.09 -4.99
N TRP A 169 -8.61 -8.99 -4.58
CA TRP A 169 -7.97 -10.08 -3.82
C TRP A 169 -8.53 -10.23 -2.40
N GLU A 170 -8.88 -9.13 -1.73
CA GLU A 170 -9.53 -9.17 -0.42
C GLU A 170 -10.93 -9.78 -0.53
N VAL A 171 -11.65 -9.49 -1.62
CA VAL A 171 -12.97 -10.08 -1.90
C VAL A 171 -12.87 -11.59 -2.08
N VAL A 172 -11.86 -12.06 -2.82
CA VAL A 172 -11.60 -13.51 -2.98
C VAL A 172 -11.25 -14.15 -1.64
N TYR A 173 -10.38 -13.51 -0.84
CA TYR A 173 -10.03 -14.03 0.48
C TYR A 173 -11.26 -14.11 1.38
N ALA A 174 -12.07 -13.08 1.45
CA ALA A 174 -13.29 -13.07 2.25
C ALA A 174 -14.27 -14.19 1.86
N ALA A 175 -14.39 -14.47 0.55
CA ALA A 175 -15.27 -15.51 0.04
C ALA A 175 -14.79 -16.94 0.36
N LEU A 176 -13.49 -17.17 0.38
CA LEU A 176 -12.92 -18.51 0.43
C LEU A 176 -12.30 -18.87 1.78
N TRP A 177 -11.81 -17.90 2.55
CA TRP A 177 -10.99 -18.11 3.74
C TRP A 177 -11.61 -19.08 4.75
N LYS A 178 -12.88 -18.88 5.07
CA LYS A 178 -13.59 -19.78 6.00
C LYS A 178 -13.67 -21.21 5.50
N LYS A 179 -13.86 -21.40 4.20
CA LYS A 179 -13.92 -22.74 3.59
C LYS A 179 -12.56 -23.43 3.62
N LEU A 180 -11.48 -22.67 3.49
CA LEU A 180 -10.11 -23.17 3.41
C LEU A 180 -9.47 -23.36 4.78
N HIS A 181 -9.78 -22.48 5.75
CA HIS A 181 -9.08 -22.42 7.03
C HIS A 181 -10.00 -22.54 8.27
N GLY A 182 -11.32 -22.62 8.08
CA GLY A 182 -12.28 -22.79 9.19
C GLY A 182 -12.57 -21.54 10.02
N VAL A 183 -11.94 -20.41 9.71
CA VAL A 183 -12.12 -19.13 10.42
C VAL A 183 -12.57 -18.04 9.47
N GLU A 184 -13.31 -17.04 9.97
CA GLU A 184 -13.74 -15.89 9.15
C GLU A 184 -12.56 -15.03 8.75
N TYR A 185 -12.57 -14.52 7.51
CA TYR A 185 -11.61 -13.52 7.07
C TYR A 185 -11.90 -12.16 7.69
N CYS A 186 -10.87 -11.39 7.92
CA CYS A 186 -10.99 -9.99 8.33
C CYS A 186 -10.15 -9.12 7.40
N SER A 187 -10.80 -8.34 6.55
CA SER A 187 -10.12 -7.38 5.68
C SER A 187 -9.47 -6.23 6.47
N LYS A 188 -8.50 -5.57 5.85
CA LYS A 188 -7.89 -4.37 6.41
C LYS A 188 -8.93 -3.25 6.56
N PRO A 189 -8.74 -2.32 7.52
CA PRO A 189 -9.56 -1.12 7.56
C PRO A 189 -9.32 -0.26 6.31
N ASN A 190 -10.38 0.34 5.79
CA ASN A 190 -10.36 1.15 4.58
C ASN A 190 -10.06 2.64 4.86
N ALA A 191 -9.99 3.44 3.80
CA ALA A 191 -9.61 4.86 3.84
C ALA A 191 -10.60 5.75 4.59
N ASP A 192 -11.86 5.33 4.71
CA ASP A 192 -12.89 6.00 5.51
C ASP A 192 -12.49 6.15 6.98
N ILE A 193 -11.85 5.12 7.55
CA ILE A 193 -11.34 5.16 8.93
C ILE A 193 -10.13 6.09 9.03
N VAL A 194 -9.24 6.09 8.01
CA VAL A 194 -8.07 6.99 7.97
C VAL A 194 -8.54 8.45 7.93
N TRP A 195 -9.47 8.75 7.02
CA TRP A 195 -10.02 10.10 6.89
C TRP A 195 -10.78 10.56 8.15
N ASN A 196 -11.55 9.66 8.76
CA ASN A 196 -12.25 9.96 10.00
C ASN A 196 -11.29 10.17 11.18
N CYS A 197 -10.17 9.44 11.23
CA CYS A 197 -9.12 9.65 12.21
C CYS A 197 -8.52 11.06 12.07
N LEU A 198 -8.15 11.48 10.87
CA LEU A 198 -7.67 12.83 10.58
C LEU A 198 -8.68 13.90 11.01
N TYR A 199 -9.98 13.70 10.70
CA TYR A 199 -11.03 14.63 11.12
C TYR A 199 -11.13 14.75 12.65
N GLN A 200 -11.02 13.63 13.39
CA GLN A 200 -11.02 13.64 14.86
C GLN A 200 -9.77 14.30 15.45
N MET A 201 -8.65 14.28 14.72
CA MET A 201 -7.42 14.99 15.08
C MET A 201 -7.48 16.50 14.77
N GLY A 202 -8.56 17.01 14.18
CA GLY A 202 -8.65 18.41 13.72
C GLY A 202 -7.97 18.66 12.37
N ILE A 203 -7.55 17.62 11.65
CA ILE A 203 -6.93 17.73 10.32
C ILE A 203 -7.99 17.52 9.25
N TYR A 204 -8.32 18.59 8.53
CA TYR A 204 -9.35 18.59 7.48
C TYR A 204 -8.74 18.24 6.13
N ALA A 205 -8.57 16.93 5.91
CA ALA A 205 -7.93 16.41 4.70
C ALA A 205 -8.90 16.35 3.52
N ASN A 206 -8.36 16.56 2.32
CA ASN A 206 -9.06 16.25 1.07
C ASN A 206 -9.10 14.74 0.84
N LEU A 207 -10.15 14.26 0.18
CA LEU A 207 -10.31 12.87 -0.21
C LEU A 207 -10.77 12.79 -1.67
N SER A 208 -9.97 12.16 -2.51
CA SER A 208 -10.33 11.81 -3.88
C SER A 208 -10.46 10.29 -4.00
N VAL A 209 -11.48 9.82 -4.69
CA VAL A 209 -11.74 8.40 -4.92
C VAL A 209 -11.70 8.12 -6.41
N SER A 210 -10.99 7.06 -6.80
CA SER A 210 -10.87 6.62 -8.19
C SER A 210 -10.96 5.10 -8.31
N PRO A 211 -11.39 4.55 -9.46
CA PRO A 211 -11.27 3.13 -9.73
C PRO A 211 -9.80 2.70 -9.69
N MET A 212 -9.54 1.52 -9.13
CA MET A 212 -8.20 0.93 -9.19
C MET A 212 -7.87 0.50 -10.62
N ASN A 213 -6.73 0.97 -11.13
CA ASN A 213 -6.16 0.54 -12.39
C ASN A 213 -5.13 -0.58 -12.19
N ASP A 214 -5.54 -1.72 -11.65
CA ASP A 214 -4.65 -2.88 -11.45
C ASP A 214 -5.35 -4.17 -11.90
N LEU A 215 -5.83 -4.17 -13.12
CA LEU A 215 -6.42 -5.36 -13.72
C LEU A 215 -5.31 -6.23 -14.32
N ARG A 216 -4.81 -7.17 -13.53
CA ARG A 216 -3.89 -8.20 -14.02
C ARG A 216 -4.64 -9.23 -14.82
N GLY A 217 -4.25 -9.40 -16.08
CA GLY A 217 -4.67 -10.53 -16.88
C GLY A 217 -3.94 -11.81 -16.49
N TYR A 218 -4.66 -12.90 -16.37
CA TYR A 218 -4.10 -14.24 -16.18
C TYR A 218 -4.30 -15.05 -17.47
N PRO A 219 -3.32 -15.89 -17.87
CA PRO A 219 -3.44 -16.66 -19.11
C PRO A 219 -4.59 -17.68 -19.05
N ASP A 220 -4.83 -18.29 -17.88
CA ASP A 220 -5.84 -19.32 -17.67
C ASP A 220 -6.21 -19.47 -16.18
N ILE A 221 -7.20 -20.32 -15.90
CA ILE A 221 -7.67 -20.63 -14.54
C ILE A 221 -6.59 -21.32 -13.72
N ALA A 222 -5.74 -22.14 -14.30
CA ALA A 222 -4.69 -22.85 -13.56
C ALA A 222 -3.65 -21.85 -13.00
N ALA A 223 -3.25 -20.87 -13.79
CA ALA A 223 -2.31 -19.84 -13.39
C ALA A 223 -2.85 -18.96 -12.24
N VAL A 224 -4.11 -18.51 -12.33
CA VAL A 224 -4.71 -17.71 -11.27
C VAL A 224 -4.98 -18.55 -10.01
N THR A 225 -5.38 -19.81 -10.17
CA THR A 225 -5.57 -20.75 -9.04
C THR A 225 -4.28 -20.95 -8.27
N SER A 226 -3.16 -21.15 -8.98
CA SER A 226 -1.84 -21.28 -8.36
C SER A 226 -1.41 -20.02 -7.60
N ASP A 227 -1.60 -18.82 -8.20
CA ASP A 227 -1.27 -17.55 -7.54
C ASP A 227 -2.08 -17.35 -6.25
N TYR A 228 -3.38 -17.69 -6.27
CA TYR A 228 -4.24 -17.58 -5.09
C TYR A 228 -4.00 -18.68 -4.04
N ALA A 229 -3.66 -19.90 -4.47
CA ALA A 229 -3.25 -20.95 -3.56
C ALA A 229 -2.01 -20.55 -2.76
N ASP A 230 -1.01 -19.96 -3.42
CA ASP A 230 0.18 -19.43 -2.76
C ASP A 230 -0.14 -18.26 -1.81
N ARG A 231 -1.00 -17.33 -2.22
CA ARG A 231 -1.40 -16.17 -1.41
C ARG A 231 -2.21 -16.55 -0.18
N MET A 232 -3.01 -17.60 -0.28
CA MET A 232 -3.91 -18.06 0.79
C MET A 232 -3.32 -19.22 1.60
N ASP A 233 -2.05 -19.63 1.34
CA ASP A 233 -1.42 -20.79 1.97
C ASP A 233 -2.31 -22.04 1.89
N ALA A 234 -2.80 -22.35 0.68
CA ALA A 234 -3.81 -23.36 0.40
C ALA A 234 -3.28 -24.34 -0.66
N HIS A 235 -2.40 -25.25 -0.25
CA HIS A 235 -1.61 -26.07 -1.17
C HIS A 235 -2.19 -27.47 -1.44
N GLU A 236 -3.18 -27.91 -0.66
CA GLU A 236 -3.85 -29.18 -0.82
C GLU A 236 -4.73 -29.22 -2.09
N ASP A 237 -4.86 -30.35 -2.73
CA ASP A 237 -5.61 -30.49 -3.98
C ASP A 237 -7.08 -30.08 -3.83
N TRP A 238 -7.72 -30.41 -2.71
CA TRP A 238 -9.11 -30.00 -2.45
C TRP A 238 -9.25 -28.48 -2.27
N GLN A 239 -8.24 -27.82 -1.70
CA GLN A 239 -8.21 -26.35 -1.55
C GLN A 239 -8.07 -25.68 -2.92
N LYS A 240 -7.12 -26.14 -3.74
CA LYS A 240 -6.92 -25.65 -5.11
C LYS A 240 -8.18 -25.82 -5.96
N LYS A 241 -8.89 -26.96 -5.80
CA LYS A 241 -10.15 -27.20 -6.48
C LYS A 241 -11.21 -26.15 -6.12
N ILE A 242 -11.40 -25.87 -4.82
CA ILE A 242 -12.35 -24.85 -4.35
C ILE A 242 -11.98 -23.46 -4.89
N ILE A 243 -10.69 -23.10 -4.86
CA ILE A 243 -10.19 -21.82 -5.39
C ILE A 243 -10.48 -21.73 -6.91
N GLY A 244 -10.13 -22.77 -7.67
CA GLY A 244 -10.32 -22.79 -9.12
C GLY A 244 -11.78 -22.70 -9.54
N GLU A 245 -12.68 -23.43 -8.88
CA GLU A 245 -14.12 -23.37 -9.12
C GLU A 245 -14.67 -21.96 -8.87
N TYR A 246 -14.33 -21.34 -7.74
CA TYR A 246 -14.75 -19.98 -7.43
C TYR A 246 -14.21 -18.95 -8.43
N LEU A 247 -12.92 -19.02 -8.79
CA LEU A 247 -12.31 -18.10 -9.74
C LEU A 247 -12.89 -18.26 -11.15
N GLN A 248 -13.22 -19.49 -11.55
CA GLN A 248 -13.88 -19.75 -12.84
C GLN A 248 -15.25 -19.06 -12.94
N ASP A 249 -15.98 -19.00 -11.82
CA ASP A 249 -17.31 -18.39 -11.78
C ASP A 249 -17.28 -16.85 -11.83
N ILE A 250 -16.23 -16.23 -11.28
CA ILE A 250 -16.20 -14.76 -11.13
C ILE A 250 -15.34 -14.04 -12.19
N MET A 251 -14.39 -14.73 -12.82
CA MET A 251 -13.49 -14.10 -13.79
C MET A 251 -14.13 -13.96 -15.16
N ILE A 252 -13.79 -12.88 -15.85
CA ILE A 252 -14.25 -12.56 -17.20
C ILE A 252 -13.11 -12.71 -18.21
N LYS A 253 -13.45 -13.11 -19.44
CA LYS A 253 -12.50 -13.15 -20.55
C LYS A 253 -12.38 -11.76 -21.18
N GLY A 254 -11.15 -11.26 -21.28
CA GLY A 254 -10.83 -10.06 -22.03
C GLY A 254 -10.44 -10.34 -23.49
N GLU A 255 -10.11 -9.28 -24.19
CA GLU A 255 -9.54 -9.36 -25.53
C GLU A 255 -8.19 -10.10 -25.48
N GLY A 256 -8.01 -11.07 -26.37
CA GLY A 256 -6.81 -11.94 -26.35
C GLY A 256 -6.90 -13.19 -25.47
N GLY A 257 -8.07 -13.45 -24.85
CA GLY A 257 -8.38 -14.70 -24.14
C GLY A 257 -7.85 -14.75 -22.70
N GLN A 258 -7.18 -13.71 -22.22
CA GLN A 258 -6.78 -13.61 -20.81
C GLN A 258 -8.00 -13.43 -19.90
N LEU A 259 -7.84 -13.88 -18.66
CA LEU A 259 -8.87 -13.78 -17.62
C LEU A 259 -8.59 -12.56 -16.74
N PHE A 260 -9.64 -11.81 -16.41
CA PHE A 260 -9.60 -10.62 -15.57
C PHE A 260 -10.64 -10.68 -14.46
N PHE A 261 -10.38 -10.00 -13.35
CA PHE A 261 -11.42 -9.71 -12.37
C PHE A 261 -12.34 -8.59 -12.89
N PRO A 262 -13.67 -8.68 -12.68
CA PRO A 262 -14.61 -7.68 -13.20
C PRO A 262 -14.52 -6.31 -12.53
N ASP A 263 -14.00 -6.25 -11.31
CA ASP A 263 -13.87 -5.03 -10.50
C ASP A 263 -12.52 -5.09 -9.75
N ALA A 264 -11.71 -4.08 -9.92
CA ALA A 264 -10.41 -3.99 -9.24
C ALA A 264 -10.52 -3.40 -7.83
N GLY A 265 -11.62 -2.74 -7.49
CA GLY A 265 -11.81 -1.98 -6.25
C GLY A 265 -11.72 -0.47 -6.46
N LEU A 266 -11.68 0.27 -5.36
CA LEU A 266 -11.55 1.72 -5.35
C LEU A 266 -10.33 2.13 -4.54
N ASP A 267 -9.55 3.04 -5.09
CA ASP A 267 -8.45 3.72 -4.42
C ASP A 267 -8.90 5.06 -3.83
N ALA A 268 -8.31 5.43 -2.72
CA ALA A 268 -8.42 6.73 -2.10
C ALA A 268 -7.08 7.44 -2.12
N HIS A 269 -7.08 8.71 -2.51
CA HIS A 269 -5.99 9.64 -2.28
C HIS A 269 -6.45 10.66 -1.23
N ILE A 270 -5.86 10.57 -0.04
CA ILE A 270 -6.09 11.48 1.09
C ILE A 270 -4.88 12.41 1.17
N TYR A 271 -5.13 13.73 1.18
CA TYR A 271 -4.03 14.68 1.29
C TYR A 271 -4.45 15.96 2.01
N TRP A 272 -3.50 16.62 2.65
CA TRP A 272 -3.73 17.88 3.35
C TRP A 272 -2.51 18.77 3.34
N ASP A 273 -2.77 20.08 3.40
CA ASP A 273 -1.74 21.10 3.62
C ASP A 273 -1.47 21.23 5.11
N VAL A 274 -0.20 21.19 5.50
CA VAL A 274 0.20 21.27 6.91
C VAL A 274 -0.11 22.66 7.52
N HIS A 275 -0.22 23.69 6.70
CA HIS A 275 -0.47 25.08 7.12
C HIS A 275 -1.86 25.60 6.77
N SER A 276 -2.83 24.73 6.45
CA SER A 276 -4.19 25.21 6.18
C SER A 276 -4.84 25.83 7.43
N PRO A 277 -5.50 26.99 7.29
CA PRO A 277 -6.28 27.57 8.39
C PRO A 277 -7.36 26.55 8.86
N GLY A 278 -7.40 26.23 10.13
CA GLY A 278 -8.28 25.25 10.73
C GLY A 278 -7.63 23.89 11.09
N ASN A 279 -6.40 23.66 10.64
CA ASN A 279 -5.62 22.48 11.06
C ASN A 279 -4.77 22.74 12.32
N TYR A 280 -5.04 23.82 13.04
CA TYR A 280 -4.31 24.22 14.25
C TYR A 280 -5.27 24.81 15.28
N ASP A 281 -5.73 23.99 16.21
CA ASP A 281 -5.96 24.44 17.57
C ASP A 281 -5.12 23.52 18.45
N GLU A 282 -4.12 24.12 19.11
CA GLU A 282 -3.31 23.46 20.13
C GLU A 282 -4.23 22.90 21.22
N HIS A 283 -4.18 21.60 21.40
CA HIS A 283 -4.73 20.95 22.59
C HIS A 283 -3.60 20.46 23.48
#